data_65fe4abc061fa0982d23f34433a3a226
#
_entry.id   65fe4abc061fa0982d23f34433a3a226
#
_cell.length_a   1.000
_cell.length_b   1.000
_cell.length_c   1.000
_cell.angle_alpha   90.00
_cell.angle_beta   90.00
_cell.angle_gamma   90.00
#
_symmetry.space_group_name_H-M   'P 1'
#
loop_
_entity.id
_entity.type
_entity.pdbx_description
1 polymer ?
#
loop_
_entity_poly.entity_id
_entity_poly.type
_entity_poly.pdbx_seq_one_letter_code
_entity_poly.pdbx_strand_id
1 'polypeptide(L)'
;TLFRSNRLQDSRDWFLDHKDTYQAVLLEPMKDLVRSLTPVMLEIDAKVTTEPRVDKTICRLRRDTRYSHDKSLYRDTMWLIFKRGKMHGTEVPGIYFEITCDGFNYGCGFYHASAAYMNTMRRLILQGDPAFEKAKKAFLSQKLFHMEGERYKRPHYPQRPEEERQWLEQRGISFVAESSDFNLLFSDRLSQKLEKDFRVLAPIYHFLLYTSQAEQQYGLDRPELF
;
A
#
# COMPACT_ATOMS: atom_id res chain seq x y z
N THR A 1 9.73 13.89 15.47
CA THR A 1 9.30 14.98 16.39
C THR A 1 8.10 15.76 15.87
N LEU A 2 8.11 16.25 14.62
CA LEU A 2 6.99 17.05 14.07
C LEU A 2 5.63 16.34 14.15
N PHE A 3 5.55 15.05 13.80
CA PHE A 3 4.32 14.26 13.91
C PHE A 3 3.82 14.20 15.36
N ARG A 4 4.70 13.85 16.30
CA ARG A 4 4.34 13.75 17.72
C ARG A 4 3.87 15.10 18.28
N SER A 5 4.60 16.19 17.97
CA SER A 5 4.20 17.52 18.40
C SER A 5 2.84 17.94 17.84
N ASN A 6 2.63 17.71 16.53
CA ASN A 6 1.37 18.04 15.88
C ASN A 6 0.19 17.22 16.44
N ARG A 7 0.42 15.94 16.76
CA ARG A 7 -0.57 15.05 17.37
C ARG A 7 -0.90 15.45 18.81
N LEU A 8 0.12 15.86 19.60
CA LEU A 8 -0.05 16.29 20.99
C LEU A 8 -0.77 17.63 21.09
N GLN A 9 -0.44 18.58 20.24
CA GLN A 9 -1.08 19.89 20.22
C GLN A 9 -2.50 19.83 19.70
N ASP A 10 -2.73 18.98 18.70
CA ASP A 10 -4.00 18.77 18.01
C ASP A 10 -4.77 20.07 17.69
N SER A 11 -4.03 21.14 17.37
CA SER A 11 -4.51 22.50 17.22
C SER A 11 -4.28 23.00 15.78
N ARG A 12 -5.32 23.62 15.21
CA ARG A 12 -5.22 24.27 13.90
C ARG A 12 -4.26 25.45 13.93
N ASP A 13 -4.29 26.27 14.98
CA ASP A 13 -3.45 27.45 15.07
C ASP A 13 -1.98 27.05 15.22
N TRP A 14 -1.68 26.08 16.07
CA TRP A 14 -0.34 25.51 16.17
C TRP A 14 0.17 24.98 14.80
N PHE A 15 -0.67 24.28 14.05
CA PHE A 15 -0.29 23.79 12.74
C PHE A 15 -0.03 24.93 11.75
N LEU A 16 -0.83 26.00 11.78
CA LEU A 16 -0.63 27.17 10.91
C LEU A 16 0.69 27.87 11.20
N ASP A 17 1.06 28.00 12.47
CA ASP A 17 2.34 28.58 12.90
C ASP A 17 3.56 27.74 12.47
N HIS A 18 3.37 26.41 12.28
CA HIS A 18 4.41 25.46 11.88
C HIS A 18 4.28 24.99 10.44
N LYS A 19 3.41 25.59 9.64
CA LYS A 19 3.10 25.16 8.27
C LYS A 19 4.32 25.20 7.34
N ASP A 20 5.15 26.22 7.44
CA ASP A 20 6.35 26.36 6.61
C ASP A 20 7.38 25.28 6.97
N THR A 21 7.52 24.95 8.24
CA THR A 21 8.34 23.82 8.70
C THR A 21 7.80 22.51 8.13
N TYR A 22 6.49 22.26 8.23
CA TYR A 22 5.86 21.08 7.62
C TYR A 22 6.12 20.99 6.12
N GLN A 23 5.99 22.10 5.40
CA GLN A 23 6.26 22.13 3.96
C GLN A 23 7.73 21.79 3.65
N ALA A 24 8.66 22.45 4.33
CA ALA A 24 10.09 22.28 4.04
C ALA A 24 10.65 20.92 4.43
N VAL A 25 10.30 20.39 5.61
CA VAL A 25 10.95 19.18 6.16
C VAL A 25 10.20 17.90 5.92
N LEU A 26 8.94 17.96 5.45
CA LEU A 26 8.12 16.79 5.23
C LEU A 26 7.51 16.74 3.83
N LEU A 27 6.76 17.80 3.43
CA LEU A 27 6.00 17.75 2.17
C LEU A 27 6.92 17.82 0.93
N GLU A 28 7.89 18.71 0.92
CA GLU A 28 8.82 18.80 -0.22
C GLU A 28 9.70 17.53 -0.36
N PRO A 29 10.31 16.97 0.70
CA PRO A 29 11.00 15.68 0.60
C PRO A 29 10.09 14.54 0.10
N MET A 30 8.81 14.49 0.51
CA MET A 30 7.87 13.50 -0.01
C MET A 30 7.58 13.69 -1.49
N LYS A 31 7.46 14.94 -1.96
CA LYS A 31 7.31 15.22 -3.39
C LYS A 31 8.55 14.81 -4.19
N ASP A 32 9.75 15.07 -3.65
CA ASP A 32 11.01 14.67 -4.28
C ASP A 32 11.13 13.16 -4.35
N LEU A 33 10.71 12.44 -3.30
CA LEU A 33 10.65 11.00 -3.32
C LEU A 33 9.68 10.46 -4.38
N VAL A 34 8.51 11.07 -4.54
CA VAL A 34 7.57 10.73 -5.64
C VAL A 34 8.24 10.93 -7.00
N ARG A 35 8.92 12.06 -7.23
CA ARG A 35 9.62 12.34 -8.50
C ARG A 35 10.71 11.30 -8.78
N SER A 36 11.52 10.98 -7.77
CA SER A 36 12.61 10.00 -7.89
C SER A 36 12.08 8.60 -8.19
N LEU A 37 10.97 8.18 -7.57
CA LEU A 37 10.37 6.86 -7.77
C LEU A 37 9.50 6.76 -9.04
N THR A 38 9.11 7.87 -9.65
CA THR A 38 8.25 7.88 -10.85
C THR A 38 8.76 6.96 -11.98
N PRO A 39 10.05 6.96 -12.35
CA PRO A 39 10.52 6.08 -13.44
C PRO A 39 10.26 4.60 -13.16
N VAL A 40 10.63 4.11 -11.98
CA VAL A 40 10.41 2.70 -11.61
C VAL A 40 8.93 2.37 -11.47
N MET A 41 8.10 3.29 -10.98
CA MET A 41 6.67 3.06 -10.88
C MET A 41 6.02 2.93 -12.26
N LEU A 42 6.42 3.75 -13.23
CA LEU A 42 5.94 3.67 -14.62
C LEU A 42 6.50 2.44 -15.35
N GLU A 43 7.69 1.97 -14.98
CA GLU A 43 8.24 0.67 -15.44
C GLU A 43 7.36 -0.49 -14.95
N ILE A 44 6.95 -0.49 -13.69
CA ILE A 44 6.11 -1.53 -13.08
C ILE A 44 4.68 -1.46 -13.61
N ASP A 45 4.09 -0.26 -13.66
CA ASP A 45 2.74 -0.04 -14.16
C ASP A 45 2.58 1.36 -14.76
N ALA A 46 2.55 1.43 -16.08
CA ALA A 46 2.45 2.70 -16.82
C ALA A 46 1.15 3.51 -16.56
N LYS A 47 0.17 2.96 -15.83
CA LYS A 47 -1.12 3.60 -15.55
C LYS A 47 -1.27 4.12 -14.13
N VAL A 48 -0.25 4.02 -13.29
CA VAL A 48 -0.31 4.58 -11.93
C VAL A 48 -0.22 6.09 -11.95
N THR A 49 -0.86 6.71 -10.97
CA THR A 49 -0.74 8.15 -10.71
C THR A 49 0.62 8.43 -10.09
N THR A 50 1.38 9.36 -10.68
CA THR A 50 2.71 9.80 -10.22
C THR A 50 2.79 11.30 -9.96
N GLU A 51 1.66 11.99 -9.89
CA GLU A 51 1.60 13.43 -9.63
C GLU A 51 2.04 13.74 -8.19
N PRO A 52 3.16 14.50 -7.96
CA PRO A 52 3.72 14.74 -6.63
C PRO A 52 2.91 15.82 -5.88
N ARG A 53 1.67 15.51 -5.57
CA ARG A 53 0.71 16.43 -4.95
C ARG A 53 -0.14 15.71 -3.89
N VAL A 54 -0.52 16.48 -2.87
CA VAL A 54 -1.50 16.03 -1.87
C VAL A 54 -2.83 15.69 -2.56
N ASP A 55 -3.47 14.62 -2.12
CA ASP A 55 -4.70 14.00 -2.69
C ASP A 55 -4.51 13.35 -4.08
N LYS A 56 -3.28 13.27 -4.57
CA LYS A 56 -2.94 12.52 -5.79
C LYS A 56 -2.07 11.31 -5.44
N THR A 57 -0.83 11.55 -5.05
CA THR A 57 0.10 10.51 -4.61
C THR A 57 0.42 10.63 -3.13
N ILE A 58 0.30 11.80 -2.52
CA ILE A 58 0.67 12.07 -1.13
C ILE A 58 -0.58 12.27 -0.28
N CYS A 59 -0.65 11.64 0.89
CA CYS A 59 -1.78 11.79 1.80
C CYS A 59 -1.82 13.19 2.42
N ARG A 60 -3.01 13.59 2.90
CA ARG A 60 -3.15 14.77 3.75
C ARG A 60 -2.66 14.47 5.14
N LEU A 61 -1.96 15.40 5.75
CA LEU A 61 -1.63 15.33 7.18
C LEU A 61 -2.91 15.48 8.04
N ARG A 62 -3.84 16.35 7.63
CA ARG A 62 -5.14 16.49 8.30
C ARG A 62 -6.03 15.29 8.04
N ARG A 63 -6.62 14.75 9.12
CA ARG A 63 -7.52 13.61 9.09
C ARG A 63 -8.94 14.01 8.66
N ASP A 64 -9.62 13.09 8.02
CA ASP A 64 -11.08 13.15 7.91
C ASP A 64 -11.68 12.46 9.13
N THR A 65 -12.20 13.24 10.05
CA THR A 65 -12.72 12.74 11.33
C THR A 65 -14.23 12.51 11.33
N ARG A 66 -14.91 12.71 10.20
CA ARG A 66 -16.38 12.61 10.12
C ARG A 66 -16.87 11.23 10.56
N TYR A 67 -16.20 10.17 10.14
CA TYR A 67 -16.59 8.77 10.40
C TYR A 67 -15.61 8.04 11.34
N SER A 68 -14.64 8.73 11.95
CA SER A 68 -13.66 8.14 12.87
C SER A 68 -14.09 8.31 14.32
N HIS A 69 -13.85 7.29 15.16
CA HIS A 69 -13.95 7.40 16.62
C HIS A 69 -12.87 8.33 17.18
N ASP A 70 -11.66 8.23 16.66
CA ASP A 70 -10.57 9.15 16.99
C ASP A 70 -10.80 10.49 16.27
N LYS A 71 -11.04 11.55 17.06
CA LYS A 71 -11.34 12.89 16.58
C LYS A 71 -10.11 13.79 16.44
N SER A 72 -8.90 13.30 16.70
CA SER A 72 -7.68 14.08 16.49
C SER A 72 -7.59 14.60 15.05
N LEU A 73 -7.20 15.86 14.92
CA LEU A 73 -7.22 16.60 13.64
C LEU A 73 -6.11 16.14 12.69
N TYR A 74 -4.98 15.67 13.25
CA TYR A 74 -3.77 15.39 12.47
C TYR A 74 -3.30 13.96 12.65
N ARG A 75 -2.63 13.46 11.61
CA ARG A 75 -1.96 12.16 11.61
C ARG A 75 -0.62 12.29 12.29
N ASP A 76 -0.17 11.19 12.88
CA ASP A 76 1.19 10.96 13.35
C ASP A 76 2.03 10.17 12.33
N THR A 77 1.50 9.96 11.14
CA THR A 77 2.15 9.32 10.00
C THR A 77 1.89 10.10 8.72
N MET A 78 2.73 9.90 7.71
CA MET A 78 2.50 10.43 6.37
C MET A 78 2.93 9.39 5.34
N TRP A 79 2.08 9.18 4.33
CA TRP A 79 2.32 8.18 3.30
C TRP A 79 2.12 8.72 1.90
N LEU A 80 2.78 8.08 0.96
CA LEU A 80 2.52 8.21 -0.47
C LEU A 80 2.10 6.86 -1.05
N ILE A 81 1.34 6.89 -2.15
CA ILE A 81 0.87 5.70 -2.82
C ILE A 81 0.82 5.90 -4.33
N PHE A 82 1.39 4.95 -5.04
CA PHE A 82 1.28 4.82 -6.49
C PHE A 82 0.21 3.79 -6.81
N LYS A 83 -0.87 4.21 -7.43
CA LYS A 83 -1.96 3.31 -7.81
C LYS A 83 -2.75 3.85 -9.00
N ARG A 84 -3.53 3.01 -9.63
CA ARG A 84 -4.45 3.43 -10.69
C ARG A 84 -5.68 4.10 -10.10
N GLY A 85 -6.20 5.11 -10.78
CA GLY A 85 -7.43 5.79 -10.39
C GLY A 85 -7.30 6.68 -9.15
N LYS A 86 -8.35 6.71 -8.32
CA LYS A 86 -8.41 7.58 -7.14
C LYS A 86 -7.53 7.07 -6.02
N MET A 87 -6.80 7.98 -5.35
CA MET A 87 -5.92 7.68 -4.23
C MET A 87 -6.58 6.85 -3.12
N HIS A 88 -7.80 7.18 -2.75
CA HIS A 88 -8.56 6.51 -1.69
C HIS A 88 -9.51 5.40 -2.20
N GLY A 89 -9.45 5.07 -3.50
CA GLY A 89 -10.23 3.96 -4.05
C GLY A 89 -9.76 2.62 -3.49
N THR A 90 -10.68 1.67 -3.35
CA THR A 90 -10.41 0.34 -2.80
C THR A 90 -10.46 -0.76 -3.87
N GLU A 91 -10.67 -0.37 -5.13
CA GLU A 91 -10.91 -1.32 -6.24
C GLU A 91 -9.63 -1.95 -6.80
N VAL A 92 -8.48 -1.28 -6.58
CA VAL A 92 -7.17 -1.74 -7.09
C VAL A 92 -6.08 -1.62 -6.04
N PRO A 93 -5.05 -2.47 -6.09
CA PRO A 93 -3.91 -2.39 -5.19
C PRO A 93 -3.09 -1.13 -5.44
N GLY A 94 -2.26 -0.76 -4.47
CA GLY A 94 -1.26 0.29 -4.61
C GLY A 94 0.12 -0.17 -4.15
N ILE A 95 1.16 0.52 -4.61
CA ILE A 95 2.52 0.47 -4.07
C ILE A 95 2.68 1.71 -3.20
N TYR A 96 3.12 1.56 -1.98
CA TYR A 96 3.14 2.65 -1.00
C TYR A 96 4.45 2.74 -0.22
N PHE A 97 4.67 3.91 0.36
CA PHE A 97 5.71 4.20 1.35
C PHE A 97 5.10 5.07 2.44
N GLU A 98 5.34 4.75 3.70
CA GLU A 98 4.83 5.46 4.87
C GLU A 98 5.95 5.79 5.86
N ILE A 99 5.98 7.03 6.34
CA ILE A 99 6.82 7.48 7.44
C ILE A 99 5.97 7.51 8.71
N THR A 100 6.50 6.91 9.78
CA THR A 100 5.90 6.90 11.10
C THR A 100 6.78 7.63 12.12
N CYS A 101 6.34 7.69 13.37
CA CYS A 101 7.16 8.23 14.47
C CYS A 101 8.37 7.34 14.80
N ASP A 102 8.32 6.07 14.46
CA ASP A 102 9.27 5.04 14.91
C ASP A 102 10.10 4.44 13.74
N GLY A 103 9.86 4.94 12.51
CA GLY A 103 10.57 4.48 11.33
C GLY A 103 9.77 4.72 10.05
N PHE A 104 9.85 3.76 9.14
CA PHE A 104 9.10 3.78 7.90
C PHE A 104 8.75 2.35 7.46
N ASN A 105 7.67 2.24 6.71
CA ASN A 105 7.27 1.00 6.06
C ASN A 105 6.90 1.24 4.60
N TYR A 106 6.97 0.21 3.78
CA TYR A 106 6.65 0.29 2.37
C TYR A 106 6.27 -1.09 1.83
N GLY A 107 5.52 -1.09 0.74
CA GLY A 107 5.06 -2.35 0.20
C GLY A 107 4.01 -2.20 -0.89
N CYS A 108 3.22 -3.25 -1.09
CA CYS A 108 2.08 -3.23 -2.01
C CYS A 108 0.89 -4.01 -1.44
N GLY A 109 -0.30 -3.62 -1.87
CA GLY A 109 -1.52 -4.32 -1.49
C GLY A 109 -2.72 -3.39 -1.35
N PHE A 110 -3.62 -3.77 -0.45
CA PHE A 110 -4.84 -3.04 -0.13
C PHE A 110 -4.85 -2.61 1.32
N TYR A 111 -5.30 -1.40 1.58
CA TYR A 111 -5.71 -1.00 2.92
C TYR A 111 -6.93 -1.82 3.38
N HIS A 112 -7.86 -2.08 2.46
CA HIS A 112 -9.04 -2.92 2.72
C HIS A 112 -9.48 -3.58 1.41
N ALA A 113 -9.21 -4.88 1.27
CA ALA A 113 -9.67 -5.67 0.12
C ALA A 113 -11.12 -6.09 0.32
N SER A 114 -11.93 -6.04 -0.74
CA SER A 114 -13.32 -6.53 -0.70
C SER A 114 -13.37 -8.06 -0.55
N ALA A 115 -14.47 -8.57 0.02
CA ALA A 115 -14.69 -10.01 0.06
C ALA A 115 -14.78 -10.61 -1.35
N ALA A 116 -15.33 -9.89 -2.32
CA ALA A 116 -15.41 -10.32 -3.72
C ALA A 116 -14.02 -10.43 -4.35
N TYR A 117 -13.15 -9.43 -4.11
CA TYR A 117 -11.75 -9.48 -4.50
C TYR A 117 -11.03 -10.71 -3.93
N MET A 118 -11.13 -10.92 -2.62
CA MET A 118 -10.46 -12.05 -1.95
C MET A 118 -10.99 -13.40 -2.46
N ASN A 119 -12.28 -13.52 -2.80
CA ASN A 119 -12.85 -14.72 -3.40
C ASN A 119 -12.35 -14.94 -4.83
N THR A 120 -12.21 -13.88 -5.62
CA THR A 120 -11.62 -13.96 -6.97
C THR A 120 -10.16 -14.39 -6.90
N MET A 121 -9.37 -13.83 -5.98
CA MET A 121 -7.99 -14.24 -5.74
C MET A 121 -7.89 -15.74 -5.42
N ARG A 122 -8.71 -16.22 -4.49
CA ARG A 122 -8.75 -17.67 -4.12
C ARG A 122 -9.06 -18.55 -5.31
N ARG A 123 -10.03 -18.15 -6.15
CA ARG A 123 -10.38 -18.91 -7.34
C ARG A 123 -9.20 -19.01 -8.31
N LEU A 124 -8.50 -17.90 -8.59
CA LEU A 124 -7.31 -17.91 -9.44
C LEU A 124 -6.22 -18.84 -8.87
N ILE A 125 -5.97 -18.78 -7.56
CA ILE A 125 -5.02 -19.66 -6.88
C ILE A 125 -5.41 -21.12 -7.04
N LEU A 126 -6.67 -21.47 -6.77
CA LEU A 126 -7.16 -22.84 -6.83
C LEU A 126 -7.17 -23.43 -8.25
N GLN A 127 -7.26 -22.57 -9.26
CA GLN A 127 -7.16 -22.93 -10.68
C GLN A 127 -5.71 -23.06 -11.18
N GLY A 128 -4.71 -22.72 -10.35
CA GLY A 128 -3.31 -22.75 -10.73
C GLY A 128 -2.95 -21.67 -11.77
N ASP A 129 -3.51 -20.47 -11.62
CA ASP A 129 -3.31 -19.38 -12.58
C ASP A 129 -1.82 -19.02 -12.70
N PRO A 130 -1.28 -18.89 -13.94
CA PRO A 130 0.13 -18.58 -14.16
C PRO A 130 0.61 -17.25 -13.54
N ALA A 131 -0.28 -16.25 -13.39
CA ALA A 131 0.07 -15.00 -12.75
C ALA A 131 0.28 -15.21 -11.25
N PHE A 132 -0.51 -16.08 -10.60
CA PHE A 132 -0.29 -16.47 -9.21
C PHE A 132 1.03 -17.22 -9.04
N GLU A 133 1.34 -18.19 -9.93
CA GLU A 133 2.58 -18.95 -9.83
C GLU A 133 3.83 -18.05 -9.89
N LYS A 134 3.80 -17.02 -10.76
CA LYS A 134 4.85 -16.00 -10.82
C LYS A 134 4.95 -15.19 -9.51
N ALA A 135 3.84 -14.75 -8.96
CA ALA A 135 3.78 -13.99 -7.71
C ALA A 135 4.26 -14.84 -6.53
N LYS A 136 3.80 -16.10 -6.42
CA LYS A 136 4.23 -17.06 -5.40
C LYS A 136 5.75 -17.29 -5.45
N LYS A 137 6.29 -17.55 -6.65
CA LYS A 137 7.74 -17.71 -6.84
C LYS A 137 8.52 -16.47 -6.42
N ALA A 138 8.06 -15.28 -6.80
CA ALA A 138 8.69 -14.02 -6.41
C ALA A 138 8.64 -13.82 -4.88
N PHE A 139 7.52 -14.12 -4.25
CA PHE A 139 7.36 -14.02 -2.80
C PHE A 139 8.30 -14.99 -2.06
N LEU A 140 8.39 -16.23 -2.49
CA LEU A 140 9.25 -17.25 -1.87
C LEU A 140 10.75 -17.01 -2.08
N SER A 141 11.13 -16.29 -3.13
CA SER A 141 12.54 -16.02 -3.47
C SER A 141 13.15 -14.86 -2.69
N GLN A 142 12.38 -14.17 -1.86
CA GLN A 142 12.83 -13.01 -1.09
C GLN A 142 12.49 -13.16 0.41
N LYS A 143 13.15 -12.35 1.27
CA LYS A 143 12.94 -12.32 2.72
C LYS A 143 12.65 -10.92 3.27
N LEU A 144 12.54 -9.94 2.37
CA LEU A 144 12.37 -8.55 2.73
C LEU A 144 10.91 -8.23 3.09
N PHE A 145 9.99 -8.66 2.22
CA PHE A 145 8.57 -8.41 2.39
C PHE A 145 7.90 -9.62 3.05
N HIS A 146 7.14 -9.36 4.08
CA HIS A 146 6.24 -10.34 4.67
C HIS A 146 4.78 -10.03 4.29
N MET A 147 3.95 -11.04 4.36
CA MET A 147 2.53 -10.90 4.08
C MET A 147 1.79 -10.48 5.34
N GLU A 148 1.00 -9.41 5.23
CA GLU A 148 0.10 -8.93 6.28
C GLU A 148 -1.36 -9.03 5.85
N GLY A 149 -2.23 -9.12 6.84
CA GLY A 149 -3.67 -9.16 6.68
C GLY A 149 -4.34 -10.01 7.76
N GLU A 150 -5.64 -9.80 7.93
CA GLU A 150 -6.42 -10.71 8.76
C GLU A 150 -6.48 -12.10 8.12
N ARG A 151 -6.33 -13.14 8.94
CA ARG A 151 -6.49 -14.53 8.54
C ARG A 151 -7.79 -15.12 9.10
N TYR A 152 -8.30 -16.14 8.44
CA TYR A 152 -9.38 -16.93 9.03
C TYR A 152 -8.92 -17.57 10.34
N LYS A 153 -9.78 -17.50 11.38
CA LYS A 153 -9.53 -18.14 12.68
C LYS A 153 -9.47 -19.66 12.59
N ARG A 154 -10.24 -20.25 11.66
CA ARG A 154 -10.24 -21.69 11.36
C ARG A 154 -9.74 -21.89 9.95
N PRO A 155 -8.82 -22.85 9.70
CA PRO A 155 -8.35 -23.13 8.36
C PRO A 155 -9.51 -23.55 7.44
N HIS A 156 -9.58 -22.91 6.26
CA HIS A 156 -10.56 -23.24 5.21
C HIS A 156 -9.93 -24.12 4.11
N TYR A 157 -8.62 -24.12 4.01
CA TYR A 157 -7.87 -24.83 2.98
C TYR A 157 -6.76 -25.74 3.55
N PRO A 158 -7.07 -26.61 4.57
CA PRO A 158 -6.04 -27.37 5.30
C PRO A 158 -5.30 -28.39 4.41
N GLN A 159 -5.89 -28.79 3.28
CA GLN A 159 -5.32 -29.78 2.34
C GLN A 159 -4.38 -29.15 1.30
N ARG A 160 -4.30 -27.81 1.25
CA ARG A 160 -3.42 -27.14 0.27
C ARG A 160 -2.01 -26.98 0.81
N PRO A 161 -0.97 -26.97 -0.08
CA PRO A 161 0.39 -26.67 0.33
C PRO A 161 0.49 -25.35 1.10
N GLU A 162 1.43 -25.25 2.05
CA GLU A 162 1.61 -24.06 2.89
C GLU A 162 1.86 -22.80 2.06
N GLU A 163 2.59 -22.93 0.96
CA GLU A 163 2.90 -21.85 0.01
C GLU A 163 1.67 -21.21 -0.63
N GLU A 164 0.59 -21.97 -0.79
CA GLU A 164 -0.69 -21.48 -1.28
C GLU A 164 -1.62 -21.10 -0.12
N ARG A 165 -1.59 -21.90 0.93
CA ARG A 165 -2.46 -21.71 2.09
C ARG A 165 -2.25 -20.36 2.75
N GLN A 166 -1.02 -19.88 2.83
CA GLN A 166 -0.73 -18.55 3.37
C GLN A 166 -1.45 -17.41 2.63
N TRP A 167 -1.78 -17.58 1.32
CA TRP A 167 -2.57 -16.62 0.53
C TRP A 167 -4.08 -16.90 0.66
N LEU A 168 -4.46 -18.17 0.60
CA LEU A 168 -5.86 -18.60 0.60
C LEU A 168 -6.59 -18.26 1.91
N GLU A 169 -5.87 -18.30 3.04
CA GLU A 169 -6.42 -18.05 4.38
C GLU A 169 -6.51 -16.55 4.73
N GLN A 170 -6.05 -15.66 3.86
CA GLN A 170 -6.14 -14.21 4.09
C GLN A 170 -7.55 -13.69 3.88
N ARG A 171 -7.96 -12.72 4.71
CA ARG A 171 -9.19 -11.92 4.56
C ARG A 171 -8.93 -10.52 4.01
N GLY A 172 -7.70 -10.08 4.06
CA GLY A 172 -7.13 -8.91 3.43
C GLY A 172 -5.69 -9.22 3.07
N ILE A 173 -5.06 -8.49 2.17
CA ILE A 173 -3.72 -8.82 1.70
C ILE A 173 -2.90 -7.57 1.42
N SER A 174 -1.74 -7.52 2.06
CA SER A 174 -0.64 -6.59 1.77
C SER A 174 0.70 -7.27 1.97
N PHE A 175 1.72 -6.73 1.34
CA PHE A 175 3.11 -7.17 1.44
C PHE A 175 3.92 -6.00 1.93
N VAL A 176 4.59 -6.14 3.07
CA VAL A 176 5.16 -5.04 3.84
C VAL A 176 6.62 -5.32 4.19
N ALA A 177 7.44 -4.31 4.06
CA ALA A 177 8.77 -4.23 4.66
C ALA A 177 8.83 -3.03 5.59
N GLU A 178 9.47 -3.21 6.74
CA GLU A 178 9.60 -2.19 7.78
C GLU A 178 11.07 -1.88 8.06
N SER A 179 11.33 -0.66 8.50
CA SER A 179 12.68 -0.25 8.93
C SER A 179 12.60 0.87 9.96
N SER A 180 13.46 0.78 10.97
CA SER A 180 13.72 1.85 11.93
C SER A 180 15.04 2.59 11.66
N ASP A 181 15.65 2.37 10.48
CA ASP A 181 16.91 3.03 10.09
C ASP A 181 16.64 4.48 9.63
N PHE A 182 16.70 5.40 10.57
CA PHE A 182 16.57 6.82 10.30
C PHE A 182 17.74 7.39 9.49
N ASN A 183 18.94 6.77 9.52
CA ASN A 183 20.05 7.20 8.68
C ASN A 183 19.77 6.93 7.20
N LEU A 184 19.10 5.83 6.92
CA LEU A 184 18.62 5.53 5.57
C LEU A 184 17.46 6.45 5.19
N LEU A 185 16.46 6.62 6.08
CA LEU A 185 15.27 7.44 5.84
C LEU A 185 15.63 8.87 5.40
N PHE A 186 16.64 9.47 6.03
CA PHE A 186 17.07 10.85 5.77
C PHE A 186 18.29 10.94 4.83
N SER A 187 18.51 9.92 3.99
CA SER A 187 19.62 9.92 3.02
C SER A 187 19.13 9.79 1.58
N ASP A 188 19.97 10.25 0.64
CA ASP A 188 19.74 10.10 -0.81
C ASP A 188 19.69 8.64 -1.26
N ARG A 189 20.13 7.69 -0.41
CA ARG A 189 20.10 6.25 -0.68
C ARG A 189 18.70 5.65 -0.55
N LEU A 190 17.76 6.35 0.09
CA LEU A 190 16.39 5.85 0.29
C LEU A 190 15.71 5.53 -1.04
N SER A 191 15.72 6.46 -1.99
CA SER A 191 15.08 6.29 -3.30
C SER A 191 15.66 5.08 -4.04
N GLN A 192 16.97 4.93 -4.09
CA GLN A 192 17.65 3.81 -4.75
C GLN A 192 17.29 2.45 -4.11
N LYS A 193 17.21 2.41 -2.77
CA LYS A 193 16.75 1.20 -2.07
C LYS A 193 15.31 0.87 -2.43
N LEU A 194 14.40 1.84 -2.35
CA LEU A 194 12.99 1.64 -2.66
C LEU A 194 12.78 1.21 -4.12
N GLU A 195 13.50 1.80 -5.07
CA GLU A 195 13.47 1.38 -6.49
C GLU A 195 13.81 -0.10 -6.65
N LYS A 196 14.91 -0.54 -6.03
CA LYS A 196 15.34 -1.94 -6.07
C LYS A 196 14.28 -2.86 -5.47
N ASP A 197 13.76 -2.49 -4.31
CA ASP A 197 12.83 -3.31 -3.55
C ASP A 197 11.45 -3.39 -4.22
N PHE A 198 10.97 -2.29 -4.82
CA PHE A 198 9.70 -2.30 -5.55
C PHE A 198 9.75 -3.16 -6.83
N ARG A 199 10.92 -3.29 -7.48
CA ARG A 199 11.09 -4.26 -8.58
C ARG A 199 10.91 -5.71 -8.09
N VAL A 200 11.33 -6.01 -6.86
CA VAL A 200 11.08 -7.34 -6.24
C VAL A 200 9.58 -7.58 -6.03
N LEU A 201 8.82 -6.53 -5.68
CA LEU A 201 7.37 -6.61 -5.51
C LEU A 201 6.58 -6.68 -6.84
N ALA A 202 7.16 -6.28 -7.96
CA ALA A 202 6.42 -6.12 -9.22
C ALA A 202 5.60 -7.36 -9.63
N PRO A 203 6.10 -8.61 -9.58
CA PRO A 203 5.28 -9.78 -9.91
C PRO A 203 4.09 -9.99 -8.97
N ILE A 204 4.26 -9.65 -7.68
CA ILE A 204 3.20 -9.74 -6.67
C ILE A 204 2.14 -8.67 -6.97
N TYR A 205 2.55 -7.42 -7.15
CA TYR A 205 1.66 -6.32 -7.52
C TYR A 205 0.87 -6.63 -8.79
N HIS A 206 1.52 -7.20 -9.82
CA HIS A 206 0.86 -7.57 -11.06
C HIS A 206 -0.23 -8.63 -10.86
N PHE A 207 0.00 -9.63 -10.01
CA PHE A 207 -1.02 -10.61 -9.66
C PHE A 207 -2.19 -9.98 -8.90
N LEU A 208 -1.90 -9.11 -7.93
CA LEU A 208 -2.96 -8.38 -7.21
C LEU A 208 -3.79 -7.51 -8.16
N LEU A 209 -3.15 -6.82 -9.07
CA LEU A 209 -3.82 -5.99 -10.08
C LEU A 209 -4.64 -6.82 -11.07
N TYR A 210 -4.09 -7.94 -11.56
CA TYR A 210 -4.79 -8.89 -12.42
C TYR A 210 -6.06 -9.43 -11.72
N THR A 211 -5.97 -9.75 -10.44
CA THR A 211 -7.12 -10.16 -9.63
C THR A 211 -8.23 -9.10 -9.61
N SER A 212 -7.88 -7.81 -9.48
CA SER A 212 -8.88 -6.72 -9.56
C SER A 212 -9.56 -6.66 -10.94
N GLN A 213 -8.82 -6.87 -12.01
CA GLN A 213 -9.38 -6.91 -13.36
C GLN A 213 -10.31 -8.11 -13.57
N ALA A 214 -9.90 -9.27 -13.07
CA ALA A 214 -10.72 -10.47 -13.12
C ALA A 214 -12.01 -10.32 -12.29
N GLU A 215 -11.95 -9.69 -11.11
CA GLU A 215 -13.15 -9.39 -10.30
C GLU A 215 -14.15 -8.54 -11.07
N GLN A 216 -13.68 -7.49 -11.75
CA GLN A 216 -14.54 -6.61 -12.55
C GLN A 216 -15.21 -7.37 -13.70
N GLN A 217 -14.49 -8.23 -14.42
CA GLN A 217 -15.04 -9.07 -15.49
C GLN A 217 -16.11 -10.03 -14.95
N TYR A 218 -15.84 -10.73 -13.84
CA TYR A 218 -16.81 -11.64 -13.24
C TYR A 218 -18.01 -10.94 -12.61
N GLY A 219 -17.88 -9.68 -12.21
CA GLY A 219 -18.99 -8.84 -11.76
C GLY A 219 -19.95 -8.50 -12.89
N LEU A 220 -19.43 -8.31 -14.11
CA LEU A 220 -20.22 -8.04 -15.32
C LEU A 220 -20.94 -9.29 -15.86
N ASP A 221 -20.37 -10.47 -15.64
CA ASP A 221 -20.93 -11.77 -16.10
C ASP A 221 -22.00 -12.35 -15.12
N ARG A 222 -22.29 -11.69 -14.00
CA ARG A 222 -23.42 -12.05 -13.15
C ARG A 222 -24.69 -11.50 -13.76
N PRO A 223 -25.67 -12.34 -14.22
CA PRO A 223 -26.97 -11.85 -14.54
C PRO A 223 -27.54 -11.17 -13.27
N GLU A 224 -28.08 -9.96 -13.44
CA GLU A 224 -28.82 -9.28 -12.39
C GLU A 224 -29.91 -10.23 -11.88
N LEU A 225 -29.68 -10.82 -10.71
CA LEU A 225 -30.72 -11.56 -9.99
C LEU A 225 -31.62 -10.51 -9.35
N PHE A 226 -32.67 -10.16 -10.09
CA PHE A 226 -33.83 -9.42 -9.57
C PHE A 226 -34.67 -10.32 -8.65
#